data_d505aa5498467a421387be5530ebfe2b
#
_entry.id   d505aa5498467a421387be5530ebfe2b
#
_cell.length_a   1.000
_cell.length_b   1.000
_cell.length_c   1.000
_cell.angle_alpha   90.00
_cell.angle_beta   90.00
_cell.angle_gamma   90.00
#
_symmetry.space_group_name_H-M   'P 1'
#
loop_
_entity.id
_entity.type
_entity.pdbx_description
1 polymer ?
#
loop_
_entity_poly.entity_id
_entity_poly.type
_entity_poly.pdbx_seq_one_letter_code
_entity_poly.pdbx_strand_id
1 'polypeptide(L)'
;LLEEGILPTLRDAKARLLSPGFVSIPSNAEVWAFCCQSSELDSMSRLLPSAGTSSSESFRAPSSEEWERCPGAAGPISMHENRMVQFHPLSPSVRIFEFDLMSRDNPLPGPEGRRCEVQFPIDTISGGDGEVHAIVCWWQCFMDEDRTIVMSTSP
;
A
#
# COMPACT_ATOMS: atom_id res chain seq x y z
N LEU A 1 -11.07 -2.70 -1.56
CA LEU A 1 -11.81 -1.95 -2.60
C LEU A 1 -11.00 -1.81 -3.88
N LEU A 2 -9.77 -1.31 -3.81
CA LEU A 2 -8.96 -1.07 -5.01
C LEU A 2 -8.42 -2.36 -5.65
N GLU A 3 -8.30 -3.45 -4.90
CA GLU A 3 -7.85 -4.76 -5.38
C GLU A 3 -8.93 -5.55 -6.12
N GLU A 4 -10.20 -5.21 -5.92
CA GLU A 4 -11.34 -5.95 -6.50
C GLU A 4 -11.71 -5.52 -7.93
N GLY A 5 -10.83 -4.80 -8.61
CA GLY A 5 -11.05 -4.37 -9.99
C GLY A 5 -12.10 -3.26 -10.15
N ILE A 6 -12.40 -2.50 -9.08
CA ILE A 6 -13.40 -1.43 -9.13
C ILE A 6 -13.06 -0.34 -10.14
N LEU A 7 -11.79 0.06 -10.24
CA LEU A 7 -11.38 1.12 -11.18
C LEU A 7 -11.60 0.72 -12.64
N PRO A 8 -11.16 -0.46 -13.12
CA PRO A 8 -11.45 -0.89 -14.49
C PRO A 8 -12.94 -1.11 -14.72
N THR A 9 -13.68 -1.65 -13.74
CA THR A 9 -15.14 -1.85 -13.85
C THR A 9 -15.87 -0.52 -13.99
N LEU A 10 -15.54 0.46 -13.14
CA LEU A 10 -16.17 1.78 -13.20
C LEU A 10 -15.79 2.52 -14.49
N ARG A 11 -14.54 2.39 -14.96
CA ARG A 11 -14.11 2.95 -16.24
C ARG A 11 -14.95 2.42 -17.40
N ASP A 12 -15.15 1.10 -17.45
CA ASP A 12 -15.98 0.47 -18.47
C ASP A 12 -17.45 0.91 -18.36
N ALA A 13 -18.00 0.95 -17.15
CA ALA A 13 -19.36 1.42 -16.91
C ALA A 13 -19.54 2.89 -17.34
N LYS A 14 -18.62 3.78 -17.02
CA LYS A 14 -18.63 5.17 -17.46
C LYS A 14 -18.65 5.31 -18.98
N ALA A 15 -17.91 4.45 -19.67
CA ALA A 15 -17.81 4.48 -21.12
C ALA A 15 -19.07 3.99 -21.82
N ARG A 16 -19.77 3.01 -21.27
CA ARG A 16 -20.82 2.26 -21.99
C ARG A 16 -22.19 2.26 -21.34
N LEU A 17 -22.29 2.39 -20.04
CA LEU A 17 -23.51 2.11 -19.31
C LEU A 17 -24.09 3.31 -18.57
N LEU A 18 -23.26 4.21 -18.05
CA LEU A 18 -23.71 5.29 -17.19
C LEU A 18 -24.16 6.50 -18.02
N SER A 19 -25.30 7.07 -17.63
CA SER A 19 -25.80 8.32 -18.21
C SER A 19 -24.97 9.53 -17.75
N PRO A 20 -25.03 10.68 -18.47
CA PRO A 20 -24.52 11.94 -17.95
C PRO A 20 -25.19 12.27 -16.61
N GLY A 21 -24.40 12.72 -15.63
CA GLY A 21 -24.91 13.07 -14.29
C GLY A 21 -25.18 11.89 -13.37
N PHE A 22 -24.58 10.71 -13.65
CA PHE A 22 -24.62 9.58 -12.72
C PHE A 22 -23.97 9.95 -11.38
N VAL A 23 -24.43 9.33 -10.33
CA VAL A 23 -23.82 9.42 -8.98
C VAL A 23 -23.09 8.13 -8.69
N SER A 24 -21.86 8.24 -8.18
CA SER A 24 -21.06 7.13 -7.67
C SER A 24 -20.94 7.21 -6.15
N ILE A 25 -21.12 6.11 -5.48
CA ILE A 25 -20.82 5.95 -4.05
C ILE A 25 -19.86 4.78 -3.92
N PRO A 26 -18.61 5.05 -3.51
CA PRO A 26 -18.03 6.35 -3.15
C PRO A 26 -17.87 7.33 -4.32
N SER A 27 -17.83 8.65 -3.99
CA SER A 27 -17.61 9.72 -4.96
C SER A 27 -16.13 9.88 -5.32
N ASN A 28 -15.26 9.69 -4.35
CA ASN A 28 -13.80 9.82 -4.45
C ASN A 28 -13.12 8.73 -3.66
N ALA A 29 -11.90 8.39 -4.07
CA ALA A 29 -11.00 7.51 -3.33
C ALA A 29 -9.58 8.06 -3.33
N GLU A 30 -8.87 7.85 -2.22
CA GLU A 30 -7.48 8.26 -2.05
C GLU A 30 -6.64 7.10 -1.54
N VAL A 31 -5.36 7.08 -1.95
CA VAL A 31 -4.34 6.19 -1.41
C VAL A 31 -3.30 7.02 -0.70
N TRP A 32 -3.01 6.65 0.52
CA TRP A 32 -2.05 7.30 1.39
C TRP A 32 -0.94 6.35 1.79
N ALA A 33 0.22 6.91 2.15
CA ALA A 33 1.31 6.13 2.69
C ALA A 33 2.17 6.95 3.65
N PHE A 34 2.91 6.24 4.50
CA PHE A 34 4.04 6.77 5.27
C PHE A 34 5.16 5.72 5.37
N CYS A 35 6.37 6.19 5.66
CA CYS A 35 7.49 5.31 5.98
C CYS A 35 7.47 4.96 7.46
N CYS A 36 7.83 3.74 7.79
CA CYS A 36 7.90 3.30 9.18
C CYS A 36 9.11 2.42 9.48
N GLN A 37 9.46 2.41 10.75
CA GLN A 37 10.38 1.47 11.37
C GLN A 37 9.59 0.38 12.09
N SER A 38 9.93 -0.89 11.87
CA SER A 38 9.35 -2.03 12.55
C SER A 38 10.28 -3.22 12.46
N SER A 39 10.79 -3.68 13.59
CA SER A 39 11.64 -4.87 13.65
C SER A 39 10.90 -6.13 13.18
N GLU A 40 9.60 -6.20 13.39
CA GLU A 40 8.78 -7.32 12.94
C GLU A 40 8.68 -7.35 11.42
N LEU A 41 8.36 -6.21 10.77
CA LEU A 41 8.28 -6.13 9.32
C LEU A 41 9.65 -6.33 8.67
N ASP A 42 10.72 -5.82 9.28
CA ASP A 42 12.09 -6.08 8.83
C ASP A 42 12.40 -7.59 8.87
N SER A 43 12.07 -8.26 9.96
CA SER A 43 12.28 -9.71 10.10
C SER A 43 11.52 -10.54 9.06
N MET A 44 10.31 -10.10 8.69
CA MET A 44 9.50 -10.76 7.65
C MET A 44 10.08 -10.58 6.25
N SER A 45 10.85 -9.52 6.03
CA SER A 45 11.51 -9.23 4.74
C SER A 45 12.85 -9.95 4.57
N ARG A 46 13.40 -10.52 5.64
CA ARG A 46 14.69 -11.25 5.62
C ARG A 46 14.47 -12.73 5.40
N LEU A 47 15.29 -13.31 4.53
CA LEU A 47 15.41 -14.76 4.46
C LEU A 47 16.10 -15.23 5.74
N LEU A 48 15.37 -15.93 6.62
CA LEU A 48 15.96 -16.53 7.80
C LEU A 48 17.04 -17.54 7.35
N PRO A 49 18.27 -17.46 7.88
CA PRO A 49 19.22 -18.53 7.72
C PRO A 49 18.55 -19.79 8.28
N SER A 50 18.44 -20.85 7.48
CA SER A 50 17.81 -22.09 7.88
C SER A 50 18.53 -22.56 9.16
N ALA A 51 17.86 -22.44 10.30
CA ALA A 51 18.34 -23.00 11.56
C ALA A 51 18.52 -24.49 11.30
N GLY A 52 19.76 -24.97 11.38
CA GLY A 52 20.17 -26.29 10.98
C GLY A 52 19.29 -27.39 11.54
N THR A 53 18.29 -27.78 10.82
CA THR A 53 17.66 -29.09 10.95
C THR A 53 18.54 -30.09 10.26
N SER A 54 19.02 -31.06 11.01
CA SER A 54 19.93 -32.12 10.60
C SER A 54 19.34 -33.15 9.62
N SER A 55 18.54 -32.70 8.66
CA SER A 55 18.08 -33.54 7.56
C SER A 55 18.87 -33.22 6.30
N SER A 56 19.42 -34.23 5.68
CA SER A 56 20.42 -34.24 4.60
C SER A 56 20.02 -33.63 3.26
N GLU A 57 18.96 -32.86 3.20
CA GLU A 57 18.48 -32.15 2.01
C GLU A 57 18.12 -30.71 2.31
N SER A 58 19.04 -29.99 2.98
CA SER A 58 18.83 -28.56 3.19
C SER A 58 19.13 -27.80 1.89
N PHE A 59 18.09 -27.18 1.32
CA PHE A 59 18.26 -26.14 0.34
C PHE A 59 19.10 -25.02 0.97
N ARG A 60 20.38 -24.96 0.62
CA ARG A 60 21.25 -23.85 1.01
C ARG A 60 20.95 -22.68 0.08
N ALA A 61 20.25 -21.68 0.59
CA ALA A 61 20.26 -20.39 -0.05
C ALA A 61 21.71 -19.89 -0.16
N PRO A 62 22.13 -19.32 -1.30
CA PRO A 62 23.46 -18.74 -1.42
C PRO A 62 23.72 -17.73 -0.29
N SER A 63 24.83 -17.87 0.39
CA SER A 63 25.22 -17.06 1.55
C SER A 63 25.84 -15.71 1.15
N SER A 64 25.20 -14.95 0.28
CA SER A 64 25.64 -13.59 -0.03
C SER A 64 24.72 -12.57 0.68
N GLU A 65 25.30 -11.56 1.29
CA GLU A 65 24.58 -10.44 1.92
C GLU A 65 23.54 -9.80 0.99
N GLU A 66 23.76 -9.91 -0.33
CA GLU A 66 22.83 -9.42 -1.37
C GLU A 66 21.50 -10.19 -1.39
N TRP A 67 21.46 -11.42 -0.88
CA TRP A 67 20.25 -12.24 -0.83
C TRP A 67 19.51 -12.15 0.52
N GLU A 68 20.16 -11.63 1.54
CA GLU A 68 19.54 -11.45 2.87
C GLU A 68 18.41 -10.44 2.83
N ARG A 69 18.45 -9.52 1.87
CA ARG A 69 17.39 -8.52 1.61
C ARG A 69 16.91 -8.65 0.18
N CYS A 70 16.12 -9.66 -0.12
CA CYS A 70 15.49 -9.77 -1.44
C CYS A 70 14.23 -8.91 -1.49
N PRO A 71 14.21 -7.79 -2.24
CA PRO A 71 13.02 -6.94 -2.34
C PRO A 71 11.82 -7.64 -2.99
N GLY A 72 12.03 -8.82 -3.57
CA GLY A 72 10.96 -9.65 -4.11
C GLY A 72 10.38 -10.67 -3.13
N ALA A 73 11.00 -10.86 -1.95
CA ALA A 73 10.51 -11.80 -0.95
C ALA A 73 9.38 -11.20 -0.08
N ALA A 74 9.34 -9.89 0.06
CA ALA A 74 8.28 -9.18 0.76
C ALA A 74 7.17 -8.80 -0.24
N GLY A 75 6.19 -9.66 -0.40
CA GLY A 75 4.92 -9.26 -0.99
C GLY A 75 4.17 -8.27 -0.08
N PRO A 76 3.12 -7.62 -0.57
CA PRO A 76 2.29 -6.78 0.28
C PRO A 76 1.71 -7.62 1.43
N ILE A 77 1.98 -7.20 2.66
CA ILE A 77 1.46 -7.83 3.87
C ILE A 77 0.17 -7.11 4.26
N SER A 78 -0.93 -7.86 4.35
CA SER A 78 -2.19 -7.31 4.83
C SER A 78 -2.12 -7.08 6.33
N MET A 79 -2.21 -5.81 6.76
CA MET A 79 -2.23 -5.44 8.17
C MET A 79 -3.51 -5.88 8.88
N HIS A 80 -4.60 -6.19 8.16
CA HIS A 80 -5.84 -6.71 8.75
C HIS A 80 -5.68 -8.07 9.39
N GLU A 81 -4.81 -8.90 8.84
CA GLU A 81 -4.54 -10.25 9.36
C GLU A 81 -3.52 -10.21 10.51
N ASN A 82 -2.67 -9.19 10.53
CA ASN A 82 -1.58 -9.02 11.50
C ASN A 82 -1.81 -7.80 12.40
N ARG A 83 -2.91 -7.78 13.14
CA ARG A 83 -3.29 -6.67 14.05
C ARG A 83 -2.28 -6.35 15.16
N MET A 84 -1.25 -7.16 15.32
CA MET A 84 -0.26 -7.05 16.39
C MET A 84 1.08 -6.47 15.92
N VAL A 85 1.23 -6.15 14.64
CA VAL A 85 2.49 -5.57 14.13
C VAL A 85 2.68 -4.18 14.70
N GLN A 86 3.71 -4.02 15.51
CA GLN A 86 4.09 -2.71 16.03
C GLN A 86 5.00 -2.01 15.03
N PHE A 87 4.71 -0.75 14.78
CA PHE A 87 5.53 0.11 13.95
C PHE A 87 5.61 1.53 14.51
N HIS A 88 6.72 2.19 14.19
CA HIS A 88 6.96 3.59 14.52
C HIS A 88 6.98 4.41 13.22
N PRO A 89 6.06 5.37 13.02
CA PRO A 89 6.06 6.24 11.85
C PRO A 89 7.33 7.10 11.82
N LEU A 90 8.02 7.12 10.68
CA LEU A 90 9.21 7.94 10.43
C LEU A 90 8.93 9.14 9.53
N SER A 91 7.75 9.21 8.94
CA SER A 91 7.34 10.32 8.11
C SER A 91 5.87 10.68 8.35
N PRO A 92 5.45 11.90 8.05
CA PRO A 92 4.03 12.20 7.93
C PRO A 92 3.41 11.38 6.80
N SER A 93 2.08 11.23 6.88
CA SER A 93 1.30 10.60 5.82
C SER A 93 1.27 11.49 4.58
N VAL A 94 1.52 10.89 3.42
CA VAL A 94 1.50 11.56 2.12
C VAL A 94 0.46 10.90 1.23
N ARG A 95 -0.37 11.70 0.56
CA ARG A 95 -1.32 11.21 -0.43
C ARG A 95 -0.57 10.82 -1.71
N ILE A 96 -0.68 9.54 -2.10
CA ILE A 96 -0.03 9.00 -3.30
C ILE A 96 -0.93 9.16 -4.51
N PHE A 97 -2.21 8.76 -4.39
CA PHE A 97 -3.18 8.83 -5.46
C PHE A 97 -4.50 9.42 -4.99
N GLU A 98 -5.16 10.10 -5.90
CA GLU A 98 -6.55 10.53 -5.78
C GLU A 98 -7.31 10.10 -7.05
N PHE A 99 -8.52 9.56 -6.86
CA PHE A 99 -9.42 9.10 -7.90
C PHE A 99 -10.77 9.79 -7.76
N ASP A 100 -11.13 10.58 -8.75
CA ASP A 100 -12.47 11.12 -8.89
C ASP A 100 -13.36 10.06 -9.57
N LEU A 101 -14.23 9.45 -8.77
CA LEU A 101 -15.09 8.38 -9.24
C LEU A 101 -16.38 8.90 -9.91
N MET A 102 -16.65 10.21 -9.78
CA MET A 102 -17.79 10.88 -10.38
C MET A 102 -17.49 11.45 -11.77
N SER A 103 -16.31 12.07 -11.93
CA SER A 103 -15.97 12.78 -13.16
C SER A 103 -15.84 11.85 -14.37
N ARG A 104 -16.40 12.28 -15.51
CA ARG A 104 -16.12 11.66 -16.80
C ARG A 104 -14.86 12.20 -17.47
N ASP A 105 -14.52 13.46 -17.16
CA ASP A 105 -13.41 14.16 -17.79
C ASP A 105 -12.07 13.79 -17.18
N ASN A 106 -12.07 13.24 -15.96
CA ASN A 106 -10.88 12.68 -15.31
C ASN A 106 -10.86 11.16 -15.49
N PRO A 107 -10.12 10.64 -16.49
CA PRO A 107 -10.15 9.22 -16.80
C PRO A 107 -9.50 8.42 -15.64
N LEU A 108 -10.19 7.36 -15.26
CA LEU A 108 -9.61 6.37 -14.36
C LEU A 108 -8.44 5.65 -15.07
N PRO A 109 -7.43 5.18 -14.32
CA PRO A 109 -6.24 4.56 -14.90
C PRO A 109 -6.59 3.39 -15.80
N GLY A 110 -5.87 3.30 -16.93
CA GLY A 110 -5.93 2.18 -17.88
C GLY A 110 -5.28 0.91 -17.36
N PRO A 111 -5.12 -0.11 -18.22
CA PRO A 111 -4.43 -1.36 -17.87
C PRO A 111 -2.97 -1.14 -17.48
N GLU A 112 -2.33 -0.09 -17.99
CA GLU A 112 -0.97 0.35 -17.65
C GLU A 112 -0.83 0.86 -16.21
N GLY A 113 -1.97 1.11 -15.54
CA GLY A 113 -2.00 1.66 -14.20
C GLY A 113 -1.67 3.16 -14.15
N ARG A 114 -1.35 3.63 -12.96
CA ARG A 114 -0.88 5.00 -12.71
C ARG A 114 0.43 4.95 -11.94
N ARG A 115 1.38 5.77 -12.33
CA ARG A 115 2.67 5.92 -11.65
C ARG A 115 2.77 7.31 -11.05
N CYS A 116 3.31 7.41 -9.85
CA CYS A 116 3.71 8.66 -9.23
C CYS A 116 5.08 8.50 -8.58
N GLU A 117 5.72 9.62 -8.33
CA GLU A 117 6.93 9.73 -7.52
C GLU A 117 6.61 10.61 -6.32
N VAL A 118 6.94 10.12 -5.13
CA VAL A 118 6.63 10.80 -3.88
C VAL A 118 7.87 10.81 -3.00
N GLN A 119 8.13 11.95 -2.35
CA GLN A 119 9.19 12.09 -1.37
C GLN A 119 8.59 12.07 0.03
N PHE A 120 9.18 11.24 0.90
CA PHE A 120 8.81 11.18 2.31
C PHE A 120 9.86 11.94 3.12
N PRO A 121 9.50 13.05 3.79
CA PRO A 121 10.40 13.71 4.73
C PRO A 121 10.55 12.81 5.97
N ILE A 122 11.71 12.20 6.11
CA ILE A 122 11.98 11.31 7.25
C ILE A 122 12.36 12.17 8.47
N ASP A 123 11.61 11.99 9.56
CA ASP A 123 11.89 12.62 10.84
C ASP A 123 12.69 11.65 11.73
N THR A 124 13.99 11.87 11.79
CA THR A 124 14.91 11.09 12.64
C THR A 124 14.87 11.50 14.11
N ILE A 125 14.14 12.56 14.46
CA ILE A 125 14.09 13.13 15.80
C ILE A 125 13.13 12.35 16.71
N SER A 126 12.18 11.63 16.14
CA SER A 126 11.11 10.93 16.89
C SER A 126 11.55 9.66 17.62
N GLY A 127 12.84 9.42 17.81
CA GLY A 127 13.36 8.34 18.67
C GLY A 127 13.67 7.01 17.99
N GLY A 128 13.58 6.93 16.67
CA GLY A 128 14.08 5.82 15.87
C GLY A 128 15.53 6.06 15.42
N ASP A 129 16.23 5.02 15.02
CA ASP A 129 17.53 5.10 14.35
C ASP A 129 17.42 5.62 12.91
N GLY A 130 16.22 5.90 12.45
CA GLY A 130 15.92 6.44 11.12
C GLY A 130 15.94 5.41 9.99
N GLU A 131 16.04 4.13 10.30
CA GLU A 131 16.01 3.08 9.29
C GLU A 131 14.58 2.78 8.86
N VAL A 132 14.31 2.93 7.56
CA VAL A 132 13.01 2.62 6.97
C VAL A 132 12.93 1.12 6.69
N HIS A 133 12.05 0.43 7.40
CA HIS A 133 11.82 -1.01 7.23
C HIS A 133 10.65 -1.32 6.31
N ALA A 134 9.64 -0.45 6.27
CA ALA A 134 8.48 -0.65 5.42
C ALA A 134 7.80 0.68 5.03
N ILE A 135 6.98 0.60 3.99
CA ILE A 135 6.01 1.64 3.63
C ILE A 135 4.63 1.09 3.92
N VAL A 136 3.93 1.75 4.85
CA VAL A 136 2.53 1.43 5.16
C VAL A 136 1.65 2.20 4.20
N CYS A 137 0.76 1.48 3.50
CA CYS A 137 -0.20 2.07 2.58
C CYS A 137 -1.63 1.75 3.04
N TRP A 138 -2.52 2.72 2.88
CA TRP A 138 -3.94 2.51 3.08
C TRP A 138 -4.75 3.33 2.09
N TRP A 139 -6.03 3.06 2.05
CA TRP A 139 -6.97 3.84 1.24
C TRP A 139 -8.09 4.42 2.11
N GLN A 140 -8.66 5.51 1.62
CA GLN A 140 -9.90 6.07 2.13
C GLN A 140 -10.83 6.44 0.99
N CYS A 141 -12.12 6.34 1.24
CA CYS A 141 -13.16 6.70 0.30
C CYS A 141 -14.11 7.72 0.91
N PHE A 142 -14.57 8.64 0.10
CA PHE A 142 -15.60 9.60 0.44
C PHE A 142 -16.93 9.15 -0.15
N MET A 143 -17.92 8.93 0.72
CA MET A 143 -19.21 8.40 0.31
C MET A 143 -20.12 9.45 -0.29
N ASP A 144 -19.79 10.72 -0.09
CA ASP A 144 -20.52 11.90 -0.55
C ASP A 144 -19.59 12.90 -1.25
N GLU A 145 -20.18 13.82 -2.04
CA GLU A 145 -19.42 14.84 -2.79
C GLU A 145 -18.76 15.86 -1.85
N ASP A 146 -19.40 16.17 -0.73
CA ASP A 146 -18.91 17.13 0.27
C ASP A 146 -17.79 16.56 1.15
N ARG A 147 -17.44 15.27 0.97
CA ARG A 147 -16.39 14.55 1.72
C ARG A 147 -16.63 14.52 3.23
N THR A 148 -17.90 14.51 3.66
CA THR A 148 -18.29 14.49 5.07
C THR A 148 -18.35 13.09 5.65
N ILE A 149 -18.63 12.08 4.80
CA ILE A 149 -18.70 10.66 5.19
C ILE A 149 -17.48 9.94 4.63
N VAL A 150 -16.58 9.53 5.52
CA VAL A 150 -15.31 8.89 5.16
C VAL A 150 -15.28 7.46 5.64
N MET A 151 -14.90 6.54 4.76
CA MET A 151 -14.50 5.18 5.11
C MET A 151 -12.98 5.05 4.89
N SER A 152 -12.24 4.65 5.92
CA SER A 152 -10.79 4.56 5.87
C SER A 152 -10.29 3.23 6.41
N THR A 153 -9.20 2.73 5.82
CA THR A 153 -8.41 1.59 6.32
C THR A 153 -7.10 2.06 6.96
N SER A 154 -7.04 3.33 7.37
CA SER A 154 -5.89 3.88 8.09
C SER A 154 -5.58 3.05 9.32
N PRO A 155 -4.29 2.75 9.59
CA PRO A 155 -3.84 2.04 10.78
C PRO A 155 -4.06 2.84 12.07
#